data_a883b6694072e7398f55a6b7fbe11a92
#
_entry.id   a883b6694072e7398f55a6b7fbe11a92
#
_cell.length_a   1.000
_cell.length_b   1.000
_cell.length_c   1.000
_cell.angle_alpha   90.00
_cell.angle_beta   90.00
_cell.angle_gamma   90.00
#
_symmetry.space_group_name_H-M   'P 1'
#
loop_
_entity.id
_entity.type
_entity.pdbx_description
1 polymer ?
#
loop_
_entity_poly.entity_id
_entity_poly.type
_entity_poly.pdbx_seq_one_letter_code
_entity_poly.pdbx_strand_id
1 'polypeptide(L)'
;GLGDVYKRQTEAFRNAPDDYFDVIRKIGEHSRDKLSAPILPPSVIADSLSVDAACSGNPGKMEYRGVDTKSGIELFHVGPLEQGTNNIGEFLALVHGLAYLQQRDSDIPIYSDSRNAILWIKQKKCKTKLASNAANAPIFDLIARAERWLHTHVYANAIIKWDTEKWGEIPADFGRK
;
A
#
# COMPACT_ATOMS: atom_id res chain seq x y z
N GLY A 1 5.20 17.46 12.74
CA GLY A 1 3.99 16.78 13.22
C GLY A 1 3.32 15.92 12.17
N LEU A 2 2.35 15.15 12.59
CA LEU A 2 1.64 14.21 11.71
C LEU A 2 0.95 14.95 10.56
N GLY A 3 0.40 16.15 10.83
CA GLY A 3 -0.24 16.98 9.82
C GLY A 3 0.73 17.47 8.75
N ASP A 4 1.97 17.75 9.12
CA ASP A 4 2.98 18.21 8.16
C ASP A 4 3.45 17.08 7.24
N VAL A 5 3.64 15.89 7.78
CA VAL A 5 3.98 14.70 6.99
C VAL A 5 2.86 14.41 6.00
N TYR A 6 1.64 14.44 6.49
CA TYR A 6 0.46 14.19 5.68
C TYR A 6 0.32 15.21 4.55
N LYS A 7 0.49 16.51 4.86
CA LYS A 7 0.42 17.58 3.87
C LYS A 7 1.46 17.39 2.76
N ARG A 8 2.69 17.01 3.14
CA ARG A 8 3.76 16.75 2.15
C ARG A 8 3.43 15.57 1.26
N GLN A 9 2.84 14.50 1.81
CA GLN A 9 2.42 13.33 1.02
C GLN A 9 1.37 13.74 -0.02
N THR A 10 0.37 14.50 0.40
CA THR A 10 -0.72 14.96 -0.48
C THR A 10 -0.21 15.88 -1.58
N GLU A 11 0.64 16.83 -1.23
CA GLU A 11 1.21 17.77 -2.20
C GLU A 11 2.09 17.06 -3.22
N ALA A 12 2.94 16.14 -2.78
CA ALA A 12 3.80 15.35 -3.67
C ALA A 12 2.98 14.55 -4.66
N PHE A 13 1.91 13.90 -4.18
CA PHE A 13 1.03 13.10 -5.04
C PHE A 13 0.27 13.96 -6.03
N ARG A 14 -0.09 15.19 -5.64
CA ARG A 14 -0.82 16.14 -6.49
C ARG A 14 0.04 16.70 -7.61
N ASN A 15 1.26 17.12 -7.29
CA ASN A 15 2.12 17.89 -8.20
C ASN A 15 2.99 17.02 -9.09
N ALA A 16 3.40 15.86 -8.60
CA ALA A 16 4.30 14.95 -9.32
C ALA A 16 3.97 13.51 -8.93
N PRO A 17 2.93 12.90 -9.52
CA PRO A 17 2.50 11.55 -9.15
C PRO A 17 3.61 10.50 -9.17
N ASP A 18 4.55 10.61 -10.10
CA ASP A 18 5.65 9.64 -10.19
C ASP A 18 6.68 9.88 -9.08
N ASP A 19 6.89 11.13 -8.67
CA ASP A 19 7.81 11.49 -7.60
C ASP A 19 7.23 11.24 -6.21
N TYR A 20 5.89 11.20 -6.08
CA TYR A 20 5.22 10.93 -4.82
C TYR A 20 5.76 9.68 -4.12
N PHE A 21 5.93 8.61 -4.88
CA PHE A 21 6.34 7.32 -4.32
C PHE A 21 7.80 7.35 -3.84
N ASP A 22 8.66 8.14 -4.46
CA ASP A 22 10.03 8.33 -3.98
C ASP A 22 10.06 9.11 -2.66
N VAL A 23 9.22 10.13 -2.54
CA VAL A 23 9.08 10.88 -1.28
C VAL A 23 8.58 9.99 -0.16
N ILE A 24 7.52 9.21 -0.42
CA ILE A 24 6.97 8.28 0.56
C ILE A 24 8.00 7.22 0.95
N ARG A 25 8.73 6.68 -0.03
CA ARG A 25 9.78 5.70 0.24
C ARG A 25 10.86 6.25 1.16
N LYS A 26 11.29 7.48 0.94
CA LYS A 26 12.30 8.13 1.81
C LYS A 26 11.79 8.30 3.23
N ILE A 27 10.52 8.68 3.38
CA ILE A 27 9.89 8.79 4.70
C ILE A 27 9.84 7.42 5.37
N GLY A 28 9.44 6.38 4.63
CA GLY A 28 9.39 5.01 5.14
C GLY A 28 10.76 4.48 5.53
N GLU A 29 11.81 4.81 4.77
CA GLU A 29 13.17 4.38 5.07
C GLU A 29 13.67 4.86 6.43
N HIS A 30 13.23 6.03 6.87
CA HIS A 30 13.61 6.56 8.19
C HIS A 30 12.96 5.81 9.34
N SER A 31 11.82 5.18 9.13
CA SER A 31 11.07 4.49 10.17
C SER A 31 11.21 2.98 10.10
N ARG A 32 11.94 2.45 9.12
CA ARG A 32 12.03 1.01 8.95
C ARG A 32 12.97 0.40 9.99
N ASP A 33 12.45 -0.58 10.68
CA ASP A 33 13.24 -1.46 11.52
C ASP A 33 13.73 -2.64 10.68
N LYS A 34 14.91 -3.15 11.01
CA LYS A 34 15.39 -4.38 10.39
C LYS A 34 14.57 -5.53 10.97
N LEU A 35 13.55 -5.93 10.23
CA LEU A 35 12.82 -7.13 10.54
C LEU A 35 13.68 -8.34 10.20
N SER A 36 13.53 -9.41 10.98
CA SER A 36 14.13 -10.69 10.60
C SER A 36 13.56 -11.14 9.27
N ALA A 37 14.39 -11.68 8.40
CA ALA A 37 13.92 -12.21 7.12
C ALA A 37 12.86 -13.28 7.38
N PRO A 38 11.71 -13.24 6.70
CA PRO A 38 10.67 -14.25 6.88
C PRO A 38 11.12 -15.61 6.36
N ILE A 39 10.61 -16.67 6.99
CA ILE A 39 10.78 -18.04 6.48
C ILE A 39 9.64 -18.26 5.50
N LEU A 40 9.96 -18.36 4.21
CA LEU A 40 8.94 -18.46 3.17
C LEU A 40 8.65 -19.90 2.77
N PRO A 41 7.37 -20.28 2.62
CA PRO A 41 7.01 -21.56 1.99
C PRO A 41 7.58 -21.66 0.58
N PRO A 42 7.90 -22.89 0.10
CA PRO A 42 8.48 -23.05 -1.24
C PRO A 42 7.61 -22.54 -2.39
N SER A 43 6.29 -22.49 -2.20
CA SER A 43 5.36 -22.03 -3.24
C SER A 43 5.26 -20.51 -3.34
N VAL A 44 5.84 -19.77 -2.39
CA VAL A 44 5.85 -18.30 -2.42
C VAL A 44 6.98 -17.82 -3.32
N ILE A 45 6.65 -16.86 -4.19
CA ILE A 45 7.66 -16.21 -5.02
C ILE A 45 8.45 -15.24 -4.13
N ALA A 46 9.70 -15.57 -3.85
CA ALA A 46 10.52 -14.78 -2.93
C ALA A 46 10.84 -13.38 -3.50
N ASP A 47 11.12 -13.32 -4.81
CA ASP A 47 11.41 -12.06 -5.48
C ASP A 47 10.10 -11.36 -5.83
N SER A 48 9.51 -10.71 -4.84
CA SER A 48 8.20 -10.09 -4.91
C SER A 48 8.08 -8.97 -3.87
N LEU A 49 7.05 -8.16 -4.03
CA LEU A 49 6.64 -7.15 -3.07
C LEU A 49 5.41 -7.67 -2.33
N SER A 50 5.36 -7.49 -1.02
CA SER A 50 4.18 -7.77 -0.22
C SER A 50 3.64 -6.46 0.33
N VAL A 51 2.32 -6.27 0.26
CA VAL A 51 1.67 -5.07 0.78
C VAL A 51 0.57 -5.46 1.76
N ASP A 52 0.31 -4.58 2.73
CA ASP A 52 -0.75 -4.78 3.70
C ASP A 52 -1.17 -3.43 4.29
N ALA A 53 -2.30 -3.43 4.97
CA ALA A 53 -2.83 -2.26 5.65
C ALA A 53 -3.29 -2.64 7.05
N ALA A 54 -3.43 -1.63 7.89
CA ALA A 54 -4.01 -1.76 9.22
C ALA A 54 -4.93 -0.57 9.47
N CYS A 55 -6.00 -0.82 10.20
CA CYS A 55 -6.95 0.23 10.56
C CYS A 55 -7.43 0.02 11.99
N SER A 56 -7.39 1.05 12.81
CA SER A 56 -7.80 0.98 14.21
C SER A 56 -9.28 1.26 14.38
N GLY A 57 -10.12 0.61 13.58
CA GLY A 57 -11.56 0.78 13.57
C GLY A 57 -12.10 0.81 12.14
N ASN A 58 -13.42 0.92 12.02
CA ASN A 58 -14.08 0.92 10.72
C ASN A 58 -15.24 1.94 10.72
N PRO A 59 -14.95 3.24 10.51
CA PRO A 59 -13.65 3.85 10.19
C PRO A 59 -12.74 4.10 11.39
N GLY A 60 -11.48 4.35 11.10
CA GLY A 60 -10.46 4.64 12.11
C GLY A 60 -9.16 5.10 11.48
N LYS A 61 -8.10 5.10 12.27
CA LYS A 61 -6.76 5.43 11.80
C LYS A 61 -6.26 4.33 10.88
N MET A 62 -5.97 4.70 9.64
CA MET A 62 -5.58 3.80 8.56
C MET A 62 -4.12 4.01 8.19
N GLU A 63 -3.37 2.93 8.04
CA GLU A 63 -2.01 2.98 7.52
C GLU A 63 -1.78 1.80 6.59
N TYR A 64 -0.78 1.91 5.72
CA TYR A 64 -0.40 0.80 4.85
C TYR A 64 1.10 0.79 4.62
N ARG A 65 1.63 -0.34 4.17
CA ARG A 65 3.05 -0.46 3.86
C ARG A 65 3.32 -1.51 2.80
N GLY A 66 4.51 -1.43 2.22
CA GLY A 66 5.06 -2.44 1.34
C GLY A 66 6.39 -2.94 1.90
N VAL A 67 6.60 -4.24 1.76
CA VAL A 67 7.75 -4.96 2.31
C VAL A 67 8.34 -5.84 1.22
N ASP A 68 9.66 -5.87 1.13
CA ASP A 68 10.33 -6.87 0.29
C ASP A 68 10.06 -8.26 0.88
N THR A 69 9.41 -9.13 0.11
CA THR A 69 8.95 -10.42 0.61
C THR A 69 10.11 -11.27 1.13
N LYS A 70 11.22 -11.28 0.39
CA LYS A 70 12.38 -12.12 0.71
C LYS A 70 13.10 -11.67 1.98
N SER A 71 13.35 -10.38 2.12
CA SER A 71 14.14 -9.83 3.23
C SER A 71 13.31 -9.39 4.42
N GLY A 72 12.03 -9.09 4.22
CA GLY A 72 11.18 -8.49 5.25
C GLY A 72 11.42 -7.00 5.45
N ILE A 73 12.27 -6.37 4.62
CA ILE A 73 12.59 -4.94 4.76
C ILE A 73 11.42 -4.10 4.28
N GLU A 74 10.98 -3.15 5.11
CA GLU A 74 9.93 -2.20 4.73
C GLU A 74 10.48 -1.23 3.69
N LEU A 75 9.78 -1.12 2.56
CA LEU A 75 10.17 -0.29 1.44
C LEU A 75 9.41 1.03 1.41
N PHE A 76 8.16 1.02 1.88
CA PHE A 76 7.37 2.23 2.05
C PHE A 76 6.32 2.03 3.14
N HIS A 77 5.92 3.14 3.75
CA HIS A 77 4.88 3.19 4.77
C HIS A 77 4.17 4.54 4.69
N VAL A 78 2.85 4.51 4.74
CA VAL A 78 2.01 5.72 4.70
C VAL A 78 0.98 5.66 5.81
N GLY A 79 0.85 6.77 6.52
CA GLY A 79 -0.11 6.91 7.61
C GLY A 79 0.56 6.92 8.99
N PRO A 80 -0.25 6.89 10.04
CA PRO A 80 -1.71 6.76 10.03
C PRO A 80 -2.45 7.99 9.52
N LEU A 81 -3.58 7.75 8.84
CA LEU A 81 -4.48 8.78 8.33
C LEU A 81 -5.85 8.59 8.97
N GLU A 82 -6.52 9.69 9.29
CA GLU A 82 -7.75 9.66 10.06
C GLU A 82 -8.97 9.19 9.26
N GLN A 83 -9.85 8.45 9.92
CA GLN A 83 -11.18 8.05 9.43
C GLN A 83 -11.15 7.32 8.09
N GLY A 84 -10.21 6.39 7.94
CA GLY A 84 -10.15 5.47 6.82
C GLY A 84 -10.72 4.11 7.14
N THR A 85 -10.55 3.17 6.22
CA THR A 85 -10.92 1.78 6.40
C THR A 85 -9.78 0.87 5.96
N ASN A 86 -9.80 -0.38 6.43
CA ASN A 86 -8.79 -1.34 6.02
C ASN A 86 -8.81 -1.59 4.50
N ASN A 87 -10.00 -1.71 3.91
CA ASN A 87 -10.11 -1.94 2.46
C ASN A 87 -9.51 -0.80 1.63
N ILE A 88 -9.71 0.45 2.05
CA ILE A 88 -9.08 1.59 1.39
C ILE A 88 -7.57 1.51 1.51
N GLY A 89 -7.06 1.21 2.70
CA GLY A 89 -5.62 1.06 2.92
C GLY A 89 -5.00 -0.01 2.03
N GLU A 90 -5.67 -1.15 1.92
CA GLU A 90 -5.23 -2.25 1.05
C GLU A 90 -5.20 -1.83 -0.43
N PHE A 91 -6.22 -1.11 -0.88
CA PHE A 91 -6.26 -0.58 -2.25
C PHE A 91 -5.11 0.39 -2.51
N LEU A 92 -4.92 1.35 -1.62
CA LEU A 92 -3.83 2.34 -1.76
C LEU A 92 -2.45 1.68 -1.71
N ALA A 93 -2.30 0.65 -0.87
CA ALA A 93 -1.05 -0.11 -0.77
C ALA A 93 -0.69 -0.78 -2.11
N LEU A 94 -1.68 -1.35 -2.79
CA LEU A 94 -1.46 -1.98 -4.10
C LEU A 94 -1.06 -0.96 -5.17
N VAL A 95 -1.76 0.17 -5.24
CA VAL A 95 -1.41 1.21 -6.23
C VAL A 95 -0.02 1.77 -5.96
N HIS A 96 0.28 2.03 -4.70
CA HIS A 96 1.61 2.49 -4.28
C HIS A 96 2.69 1.49 -4.69
N GLY A 97 2.43 0.20 -4.45
CA GLY A 97 3.35 -0.87 -4.81
C GLY A 97 3.60 -0.95 -6.32
N LEU A 98 2.54 -0.87 -7.13
CA LEU A 98 2.67 -0.86 -8.58
C LEU A 98 3.52 0.30 -9.07
N ALA A 99 3.27 1.50 -8.57
CA ALA A 99 4.02 2.69 -8.96
C ALA A 99 5.47 2.63 -8.46
N TYR A 100 5.68 2.11 -7.26
CA TYR A 100 7.02 1.88 -6.71
C TYR A 100 7.86 0.99 -7.64
N LEU A 101 7.27 -0.11 -8.08
CA LEU A 101 7.97 -1.06 -8.97
C LEU A 101 8.18 -0.47 -10.37
N GLN A 102 7.20 0.26 -10.88
CA GLN A 102 7.33 0.88 -12.21
C GLN A 102 8.47 1.89 -12.26
N GLN A 103 8.63 2.70 -11.23
CA GLN A 103 9.73 3.65 -11.16
C GLN A 103 11.11 2.98 -11.17
N ARG A 104 11.16 1.71 -10.81
CA ARG A 104 12.40 0.93 -10.76
C ARG A 104 12.54 -0.04 -11.93
N ASP A 105 11.65 0.07 -12.92
CA ASP A 105 11.60 -0.85 -14.06
C ASP A 105 11.56 -2.31 -13.63
N SER A 106 10.87 -2.59 -12.53
CA SER A 106 10.74 -3.92 -11.98
C SER A 106 9.38 -4.52 -12.33
N ASP A 107 9.39 -5.75 -12.82
CA ASP A 107 8.18 -6.50 -13.19
C ASP A 107 7.84 -7.61 -12.20
N ILE A 108 8.44 -7.59 -11.02
CA ILE A 108 8.16 -8.60 -9.99
C ILE A 108 6.70 -8.54 -9.54
N PRO A 109 6.14 -9.68 -9.08
CA PRO A 109 4.75 -9.69 -8.63
C PRO A 109 4.56 -9.01 -7.27
N ILE A 110 3.30 -8.67 -6.99
CA ILE A 110 2.89 -8.10 -5.71
C ILE A 110 1.89 -9.03 -5.05
N TYR A 111 2.13 -9.36 -3.79
CA TYR A 111 1.20 -10.10 -2.94
C TYR A 111 0.34 -9.16 -2.13
N SER A 112 -0.96 -9.47 -2.07
CA SER A 112 -1.93 -8.86 -1.15
C SER A 112 -2.84 -9.93 -0.61
N ASP A 113 -3.24 -9.83 0.65
CA ASP A 113 -4.21 -10.75 1.22
C ASP A 113 -5.65 -10.24 1.09
N SER A 114 -5.87 -9.12 0.43
CA SER A 114 -7.18 -8.50 0.28
C SER A 114 -7.82 -8.81 -1.07
N ARG A 115 -8.86 -9.65 -1.08
CA ARG A 115 -9.64 -9.93 -2.29
C ARG A 115 -10.31 -8.67 -2.84
N ASN A 116 -10.86 -7.84 -1.94
CA ASN A 116 -11.54 -6.62 -2.34
C ASN A 116 -10.60 -5.66 -3.03
N ALA A 117 -9.42 -5.44 -2.46
CA ALA A 117 -8.43 -4.53 -3.05
C ALA A 117 -7.98 -5.02 -4.43
N ILE A 118 -7.71 -6.32 -4.57
CA ILE A 118 -7.31 -6.91 -5.85
C ILE A 118 -8.40 -6.70 -6.91
N LEU A 119 -9.66 -6.92 -6.53
CA LEU A 119 -10.78 -6.68 -7.44
C LEU A 119 -10.89 -5.21 -7.84
N TRP A 120 -10.77 -4.30 -6.87
CA TRP A 120 -10.85 -2.86 -7.12
C TRP A 120 -9.73 -2.37 -8.03
N ILE A 121 -8.53 -2.94 -7.91
CA ILE A 121 -7.42 -2.63 -8.83
C ILE A 121 -7.77 -3.01 -10.27
N LYS A 122 -8.35 -4.21 -10.47
CA LYS A 122 -8.79 -4.66 -11.80
C LYS A 122 -9.86 -3.72 -12.38
N GLN A 123 -10.73 -3.21 -11.53
CA GLN A 123 -11.80 -2.29 -11.92
C GLN A 123 -11.32 -0.83 -11.99
N LYS A 124 -10.10 -0.57 -11.55
CA LYS A 124 -9.50 0.77 -11.50
C LYS A 124 -10.35 1.74 -10.68
N LYS A 125 -10.99 1.23 -9.62
CA LYS A 125 -11.93 2.01 -8.81
C LYS A 125 -11.92 1.51 -7.37
N CYS A 126 -11.76 2.44 -6.44
CA CYS A 126 -11.94 2.17 -5.02
C CYS A 126 -13.42 2.23 -4.67
N LYS A 127 -14.07 1.08 -4.63
CA LYS A 127 -15.54 1.01 -4.45
C LYS A 127 -15.94 1.04 -2.98
N THR A 128 -15.31 1.91 -2.21
CA THR A 128 -15.68 2.09 -0.80
C THR A 128 -17.06 2.74 -0.67
N LYS A 129 -17.77 2.37 0.40
CA LYS A 129 -19.03 3.00 0.77
C LYS A 129 -18.85 4.07 1.85
N LEU A 130 -17.62 4.31 2.26
CA LEU A 130 -17.32 5.31 3.27
C LEU A 130 -17.66 6.71 2.76
N ALA A 131 -18.36 7.49 3.59
CA ALA A 131 -18.67 8.86 3.26
C ALA A 131 -17.46 9.76 3.50
N SER A 132 -17.23 10.72 2.58
CA SER A 132 -16.20 11.73 2.75
C SER A 132 -16.61 12.77 3.77
N ASN A 133 -15.67 13.19 4.62
CA ASN A 133 -15.87 14.28 5.58
C ASN A 133 -14.55 15.06 5.73
N ALA A 134 -14.55 16.08 6.58
CA ALA A 134 -13.35 16.90 6.76
C ALA A 134 -12.14 16.10 7.28
N ALA A 135 -12.39 15.11 8.10
CA ALA A 135 -11.30 14.32 8.72
C ALA A 135 -10.66 13.37 7.70
N ASN A 136 -11.43 12.77 6.79
CA ASN A 136 -10.91 11.82 5.81
C ASN A 136 -10.80 12.38 4.38
N ALA A 137 -11.08 13.68 4.18
CA ALA A 137 -10.89 14.31 2.88
C ALA A 137 -9.52 14.01 2.28
N PRO A 138 -8.45 13.99 3.06
CA PRO A 138 -7.13 13.60 2.59
C PRO A 138 -7.05 12.19 2.01
N ILE A 139 -7.73 11.23 2.61
CA ILE A 139 -7.77 9.86 2.09
C ILE A 139 -8.48 9.83 0.73
N PHE A 140 -9.57 10.57 0.60
CA PHE A 140 -10.30 10.64 -0.67
C PHE A 140 -9.50 11.35 -1.76
N ASP A 141 -8.65 12.31 -1.42
CA ASP A 141 -7.70 12.89 -2.37
C ASP A 141 -6.70 11.82 -2.85
N LEU A 142 -6.17 11.01 -1.95
CA LEU A 142 -5.28 9.91 -2.32
C LEU A 142 -5.99 8.88 -3.20
N ILE A 143 -7.24 8.55 -2.90
CA ILE A 143 -8.03 7.63 -3.73
C ILE A 143 -8.16 8.17 -5.15
N ALA A 144 -8.52 9.44 -5.31
CA ALA A 144 -8.65 10.06 -6.63
C ALA A 144 -7.33 10.01 -7.41
N ARG A 145 -6.22 10.28 -6.74
CA ARG A 145 -4.89 10.22 -7.34
C ARG A 145 -4.52 8.79 -7.74
N ALA A 146 -4.82 7.83 -6.88
CA ALA A 146 -4.55 6.42 -7.15
C ALA A 146 -5.36 5.92 -8.34
N GLU A 147 -6.64 6.26 -8.41
CA GLU A 147 -7.49 5.89 -9.56
C GLU A 147 -6.97 6.50 -10.85
N ARG A 148 -6.54 7.76 -10.81
CA ARG A 148 -5.93 8.41 -11.97
C ARG A 148 -4.67 7.68 -12.42
N TRP A 149 -3.83 7.28 -11.47
CA TRP A 149 -2.62 6.51 -11.78
C TRP A 149 -2.96 5.23 -12.52
N LEU A 150 -3.96 4.48 -12.06
CA LEU A 150 -4.41 3.25 -12.70
C LEU A 150 -4.91 3.47 -14.12
N HIS A 151 -5.55 4.61 -14.39
CA HIS A 151 -6.06 4.94 -15.72
C HIS A 151 -4.98 5.44 -16.68
N THR A 152 -3.86 5.94 -16.17
CA THR A 152 -2.83 6.60 -16.98
C THR A 152 -1.54 5.78 -17.11
N HIS A 153 -1.45 4.65 -16.44
CA HIS A 153 -0.26 3.80 -16.45
C HIS A 153 -0.59 2.37 -16.83
N VAL A 154 0.36 1.71 -17.50
CA VAL A 154 0.29 0.29 -17.83
C VAL A 154 1.37 -0.42 -17.01
N TYR A 155 1.04 -1.57 -16.48
CA TYR A 155 1.98 -2.35 -15.68
C TYR A 155 1.88 -3.84 -16.05
N ALA A 156 3.00 -4.55 -15.99
CA ALA A 156 3.08 -5.98 -16.26
C ALA A 156 3.10 -6.83 -14.98
N ASN A 157 3.18 -6.20 -13.81
CA ASN A 157 3.29 -6.88 -12.52
C ASN A 157 2.04 -7.70 -12.23
N ALA A 158 2.21 -8.99 -11.96
CA ALA A 158 1.10 -9.83 -11.49
C ALA A 158 0.73 -9.44 -10.07
N ILE A 159 -0.57 -9.38 -9.80
CA ILE A 159 -1.08 -9.18 -8.45
C ILE A 159 -1.62 -10.52 -7.98
N ILE A 160 -1.02 -11.06 -6.92
CA ILE A 160 -1.28 -12.42 -6.44
C ILE A 160 -1.90 -12.37 -5.05
N LYS A 161 -2.99 -13.13 -4.88
CA LYS A 161 -3.61 -13.28 -3.56
C LYS A 161 -2.70 -14.09 -2.65
N TRP A 162 -2.33 -13.50 -1.51
CA TRP A 162 -1.59 -14.21 -0.46
C TRP A 162 -2.51 -15.21 0.22
N ASP A 163 -2.06 -16.45 0.33
CA ASP A 163 -2.84 -17.53 0.94
C ASP A 163 -2.51 -17.64 2.43
N THR A 164 -3.20 -16.85 3.24
CA THR A 164 -2.96 -16.78 4.68
C THR A 164 -3.16 -18.13 5.37
N GLU A 165 -4.11 -18.92 4.90
CA GLU A 165 -4.37 -20.24 5.49
C GLU A 165 -3.18 -21.19 5.33
N LYS A 166 -2.53 -21.16 4.16
CA LYS A 166 -1.40 -22.03 3.86
C LYS A 166 -0.06 -21.45 4.31
N TRP A 167 0.08 -20.13 4.22
CA TRP A 167 1.38 -19.48 4.35
C TRP A 167 1.56 -18.67 5.63
N GLY A 168 0.50 -18.55 6.45
CA GLY A 168 0.52 -17.68 7.62
C GLY A 168 0.36 -16.22 7.22
N GLU A 169 0.67 -15.30 8.10
CA GLU A 169 0.50 -13.88 7.85
C GLU A 169 1.45 -13.40 6.74
N ILE A 170 0.95 -12.47 5.93
CA ILE A 170 1.74 -11.84 4.87
C ILE A 170 2.94 -11.10 5.49
N PRO A 171 4.11 -11.08 4.83
CA PRO A 171 5.29 -10.39 5.40
C PRO A 171 5.06 -8.92 5.77
N ALA A 172 4.13 -8.25 5.09
CA ALA A 172 3.80 -6.85 5.37
C ALA A 172 2.83 -6.67 6.56
N ASP A 173 2.37 -7.76 7.19
CA ASP A 173 1.42 -7.70 8.31
C ASP A 173 1.96 -6.83 9.45
N PHE A 174 1.06 -6.01 10.04
CA PHE A 174 1.44 -5.06 11.08
C PHE A 174 1.59 -5.68 12.47
N GLY A 175 1.22 -6.97 12.62
CA GLY A 175 1.35 -7.65 13.91
C GLY A 175 0.40 -7.17 15.00
N ARG A 176 -0.70 -6.54 14.64
CA ARG A 176 -1.67 -5.95 15.57
C ARG A 176 -2.93 -6.79 15.64
N LYS A 177 -2.80 -8.00 16.12
CA LYS A 177 -3.98 -8.88 16.28
C LYS A 177 -4.19 -9.28 17.71
#